data_72d27a9b3235c256c3ea50acd6f181d2
#
_entry.id   72d27a9b3235c256c3ea50acd6f181d2
#
_cell.length_a   1.000
_cell.length_b   1.000
_cell.length_c   1.000
_cell.angle_alpha   90.00
_cell.angle_beta   90.00
_cell.angle_gamma   90.00
#
_symmetry.space_group_name_H-M   'P 1'
#
loop_
_entity.id
_entity.type
_entity.pdbx_description
1 polymer ?
#
loop_
_entity_poly.entity_id
_entity_poly.type
_entity_poly.pdbx_seq_one_letter_code
_entity_poly.pdbx_strand_id
1 'polypeptide(L)'
;MAIRYCSFATRGYHLRQWMQMMSLRLADSSVELSCWNLNRLEREGIREAIPWFDPNLQGAGFWVWKPFIILKELEHLEEGDYLLYTDAGRPPGRLFHHSLEPFVQWLREKGQDMMPV
;
A
#
# COMPACT_ATOMS: atom_id res chain seq x y z
N MET A 1 -12.98 -12.34 -5.58
CA MET A 1 -11.68 -11.67 -5.69
C MET A 1 -11.80 -10.28 -5.15
N ALA A 2 -10.91 -9.91 -4.22
CA ALA A 2 -10.83 -8.57 -3.69
C ALA A 2 -9.50 -7.93 -4.09
N ILE A 3 -9.52 -6.62 -4.31
CA ILE A 3 -8.32 -5.83 -4.51
C ILE A 3 -8.20 -4.87 -3.33
N ARG A 4 -7.07 -4.91 -2.66
CA ARG A 4 -6.78 -4.05 -1.50
C ARG A 4 -5.61 -3.15 -1.83
N TYR A 5 -5.79 -1.87 -1.59
CA TYR A 5 -4.76 -0.86 -1.83
C TYR A 5 -4.26 -0.32 -0.50
N CYS A 6 -2.94 -0.27 -0.35
CA CYS A 6 -2.34 0.33 0.85
C CYS A 6 -1.20 1.27 0.49
N SER A 7 -0.97 2.24 1.36
CA SER A 7 0.15 3.15 1.27
C SER A 7 0.52 3.62 2.67
N PHE A 8 1.76 4.11 2.80
CA PHE A 8 2.29 4.64 4.05
C PHE A 8 2.63 6.11 3.87
N ALA A 9 2.26 6.93 4.86
CA ALA A 9 2.58 8.35 4.86
C ALA A 9 3.17 8.77 6.20
N THR A 10 4.22 9.59 6.14
CA THR A 10 4.78 10.31 7.28
C THR A 10 4.50 11.79 7.13
N ARG A 11 5.09 12.59 8.04
CA ARG A 11 4.95 14.05 8.02
C ARG A 11 5.22 14.61 6.62
N GLY A 12 4.29 15.42 6.14
CA GLY A 12 4.38 16.06 4.82
C GLY A 12 3.77 15.26 3.68
N TYR A 13 3.43 13.99 3.89
CA TYR A 13 2.87 13.15 2.83
C TYR A 13 1.40 12.77 3.03
N HIS A 14 0.79 13.16 4.15
CA HIS A 14 -0.60 12.78 4.44
C HIS A 14 -1.60 13.31 3.43
N LEU A 15 -1.41 14.54 2.96
CA LEU A 15 -2.27 15.11 1.93
C LEU A 15 -2.18 14.32 0.62
N ARG A 16 -0.97 13.97 0.20
CA ARG A 16 -0.77 13.17 -1.02
C ARG A 16 -1.40 11.79 -0.89
N GLN A 17 -1.27 11.16 0.28
CA GLN A 17 -1.92 9.89 0.55
C GLN A 17 -3.44 10.02 0.42
N TRP A 18 -4.03 11.05 1.00
CA TRP A 18 -5.45 11.29 0.91
C TRP A 18 -5.89 11.49 -0.55
N MET A 19 -5.13 12.27 -1.31
CA MET A 19 -5.41 12.50 -2.73
C MET A 19 -5.37 11.19 -3.54
N GLN A 20 -4.38 10.35 -3.29
CA GLN A 20 -4.28 9.04 -3.93
C GLN A 20 -5.50 8.17 -3.60
N MET A 21 -5.88 8.12 -2.33
CA MET A 21 -7.03 7.34 -1.88
C MET A 21 -8.32 7.81 -2.52
N MET A 22 -8.53 9.12 -2.59
CA MET A 22 -9.73 9.68 -3.21
C MET A 22 -9.75 9.44 -4.70
N SER A 23 -8.62 9.60 -5.39
CA SER A 23 -8.51 9.33 -6.82
C SER A 23 -8.87 7.88 -7.14
N LEU A 24 -8.35 6.95 -6.36
CA LEU A 24 -8.64 5.53 -6.55
C LEU A 24 -10.10 5.21 -6.23
N ARG A 25 -10.66 5.78 -5.18
CA ARG A 25 -12.06 5.58 -4.84
C ARG A 25 -12.99 6.04 -5.96
N LEU A 26 -12.65 7.15 -6.63
CA LEU A 26 -13.43 7.65 -7.77
C LEU A 26 -13.25 6.76 -9.01
N ALA A 27 -12.05 6.21 -9.20
CA ALA A 27 -11.78 5.36 -10.36
C ALA A 27 -12.34 3.94 -10.21
N ASP A 28 -12.31 3.40 -8.99
CA ASP A 28 -12.76 2.02 -8.73
C ASP A 28 -13.24 1.90 -7.28
N SER A 29 -14.55 2.01 -7.08
CA SER A 29 -15.16 1.98 -5.76
C SER A 29 -15.13 0.60 -5.09
N SER A 30 -14.79 -0.46 -5.84
CA SER A 30 -14.73 -1.83 -5.30
C SER A 30 -13.42 -2.12 -4.56
N VAL A 31 -12.42 -1.25 -4.69
CA VAL A 31 -11.12 -1.44 -4.05
C VAL A 31 -11.20 -1.11 -2.56
N GLU A 32 -10.66 -1.99 -1.73
CA GLU A 32 -10.54 -1.73 -0.29
C GLU A 32 -9.32 -0.84 -0.07
N LEU A 33 -9.48 0.21 0.75
CA LEU A 33 -8.42 1.18 1.03
C LEU A 33 -7.87 0.99 2.43
N SER A 34 -6.54 0.99 2.55
CA SER A 34 -5.87 0.83 3.83
C SER A 34 -4.73 1.85 3.94
N CYS A 35 -4.91 2.83 4.82
CA CYS A 35 -3.92 3.88 5.04
C CYS A 35 -3.05 3.55 6.23
N TRP A 36 -1.74 3.69 6.06
CA TRP A 36 -0.77 3.49 7.13
C TRP A 36 -0.06 4.78 7.49
N ASN A 37 0.26 4.94 8.76
CA ASN A 37 1.06 6.03 9.30
C ASN A 37 1.90 5.49 10.47
N LEU A 38 2.71 6.36 11.08
CA LEU A 38 3.57 5.93 12.19
C LEU A 38 2.77 5.37 13.37
N ASN A 39 1.62 5.96 13.69
CA ASN A 39 0.79 5.49 14.79
C ASN A 39 0.28 4.07 14.54
N ARG A 40 -0.12 3.78 13.33
CA ARG A 40 -0.60 2.43 12.97
C ARG A 40 0.55 1.42 13.00
N LEU A 41 1.74 1.79 12.53
CA LEU A 41 2.92 0.92 12.64
C LEU A 41 3.17 0.52 14.09
N GLU A 42 3.11 1.49 15.01
CA GLU A 42 3.31 1.23 16.44
C GLU A 42 2.23 0.28 16.99
N ARG A 43 0.97 0.52 16.66
CA ARG A 43 -0.14 -0.32 17.12
C ARG A 43 -0.05 -1.74 16.57
N GLU A 44 0.45 -1.89 15.36
CA GLU A 44 0.54 -3.19 14.70
C GLU A 44 1.82 -3.95 15.07
N GLY A 45 2.69 -3.38 15.89
CA GLY A 45 3.81 -4.09 16.49
C GLY A 45 5.13 -3.98 15.75
N ILE A 46 5.40 -2.86 15.04
CA ILE A 46 6.67 -2.73 14.32
C ILE A 46 7.88 -2.78 15.24
N ARG A 47 7.77 -2.24 16.46
CA ARG A 47 8.92 -2.21 17.39
C ARG A 47 9.22 -3.60 17.96
N GLU A 48 8.22 -4.43 18.11
CA GLU A 48 8.38 -5.81 18.53
C GLU A 48 9.01 -6.65 17.42
N ALA A 49 8.61 -6.40 16.18
CA ALA A 49 9.17 -7.10 15.02
C ALA A 49 10.56 -6.58 14.65
N ILE A 50 10.77 -5.27 14.78
CA ILE A 50 12.02 -4.60 14.40
C ILE A 50 12.43 -3.67 15.55
N PRO A 51 13.12 -4.20 16.60
CA PRO A 51 13.44 -3.41 17.79
C PRO A 51 14.28 -2.16 17.54
N TRP A 52 15.08 -2.14 16.45
CA TRP A 52 15.93 -1.01 16.09
C TRP A 52 15.23 0.02 15.21
N PHE A 53 13.94 -0.12 14.97
CA PHE A 53 13.20 0.82 14.14
C PHE A 53 13.22 2.23 14.74
N ASP A 54 13.64 3.21 13.92
CA ASP A 54 13.69 4.61 14.29
C ASP A 54 13.13 5.45 13.13
N PRO A 55 11.95 6.06 13.27
CA PRO A 55 11.33 6.84 12.20
C PRO A 55 12.08 8.13 11.86
N ASN A 56 13.05 8.54 12.68
CA ASN A 56 13.87 9.72 12.41
C ASN A 56 15.04 9.44 11.48
N LEU A 57 15.35 8.18 11.21
CA LEU A 57 16.36 7.81 10.24
C LEU A 57 15.86 8.05 8.82
N GLN A 58 16.79 8.09 7.86
CA GLN A 58 16.47 8.28 6.44
C GLN A 58 15.39 7.27 5.99
N GLY A 59 14.42 7.77 5.21
CA GLY A 59 13.31 6.91 4.76
C GLY A 59 12.42 6.43 5.90
N ALA A 60 12.31 7.20 7.00
CA ALA A 60 11.54 6.85 8.18
C ALA A 60 11.92 5.47 8.72
N GLY A 61 13.23 5.22 8.94
CA GLY A 61 13.74 3.97 9.45
C GLY A 61 14.26 3.05 8.34
N PHE A 62 14.90 3.63 7.32
CA PHE A 62 15.49 2.90 6.19
C PHE A 62 14.47 2.05 5.42
N TRP A 63 13.23 2.55 5.33
CA TRP A 63 12.16 1.90 4.57
C TRP A 63 11.81 0.48 5.05
N VAL A 64 12.22 0.06 6.24
CA VAL A 64 11.92 -1.27 6.77
C VAL A 64 10.43 -1.47 7.00
N TRP A 65 9.66 -0.39 7.08
CA TRP A 65 8.22 -0.45 7.23
C TRP A 65 7.51 -1.04 6.00
N LYS A 66 8.11 -0.98 4.79
CA LYS A 66 7.48 -1.53 3.58
C LYS A 66 7.20 -3.02 3.70
N PRO A 67 8.21 -3.89 3.92
CA PRO A 67 7.91 -5.31 4.06
C PRO A 67 7.01 -5.62 5.25
N PHE A 68 7.12 -4.86 6.33
CA PHE A 68 6.26 -5.03 7.49
C PHE A 68 4.78 -4.79 7.12
N ILE A 69 4.49 -3.67 6.44
CA ILE A 69 3.14 -3.32 6.02
C ILE A 69 2.60 -4.38 5.04
N ILE A 70 3.40 -4.75 4.06
CA ILE A 70 2.99 -5.72 3.05
C ILE A 70 2.63 -7.05 3.71
N LEU A 71 3.44 -7.54 4.64
CA LEU A 71 3.15 -8.78 5.35
C LEU A 71 1.87 -8.67 6.19
N LYS A 72 1.67 -7.56 6.89
CA LYS A 72 0.45 -7.34 7.68
C LYS A 72 -0.80 -7.30 6.80
N GLU A 73 -0.72 -6.63 5.66
CA GLU A 73 -1.86 -6.57 4.74
C GLU A 73 -2.15 -7.94 4.12
N LEU A 74 -1.13 -8.71 3.78
CA LEU A 74 -1.31 -10.05 3.22
C LEU A 74 -2.01 -11.00 4.21
N GLU A 75 -1.84 -10.79 5.51
CA GLU A 75 -2.54 -11.58 6.53
C GLU A 75 -4.06 -11.40 6.47
N HIS A 76 -4.54 -10.27 5.94
CA HIS A 76 -5.96 -9.97 5.80
C HIS A 76 -6.56 -10.43 4.47
N LEU A 77 -5.73 -10.88 3.55
CA LEU A 77 -6.19 -11.30 2.22
C LEU A 77 -6.41 -12.81 2.19
N GLU A 78 -7.35 -13.21 1.35
CA GLU A 78 -7.60 -14.61 1.04
C GLU A 78 -6.90 -14.97 -0.26
N GLU A 79 -6.76 -16.27 -0.52
CA GLU A 79 -6.18 -16.74 -1.77
C GLU A 79 -7.04 -16.25 -2.94
N GLY A 80 -6.39 -15.73 -3.97
CA GLY A 80 -7.07 -15.13 -5.12
C GLY A 80 -7.29 -13.63 -5.00
N ASP A 81 -7.03 -13.03 -3.84
CA ASP A 81 -7.08 -11.59 -3.65
C ASP A 81 -5.77 -10.93 -4.10
N TYR A 82 -5.81 -9.62 -4.31
CA TYR A 82 -4.66 -8.86 -4.78
C TYR A 82 -4.38 -7.69 -3.86
N LEU A 83 -3.09 -7.43 -3.66
CA LEU A 83 -2.61 -6.28 -2.90
C LEU A 83 -1.86 -5.32 -3.82
N LEU A 84 -2.23 -4.06 -3.77
CA LEU A 84 -1.50 -2.97 -4.42
C LEU A 84 -0.89 -2.08 -3.36
N TYR A 85 0.41 -1.91 -3.43
CA TYR A 85 1.14 -0.96 -2.58
C TYR A 85 1.77 0.12 -3.45
N THR A 86 1.61 1.40 -3.06
CA THR A 86 2.33 2.51 -3.67
C THR A 86 2.86 3.47 -2.61
N ASP A 87 3.93 4.18 -2.93
CA ASP A 87 4.46 5.22 -2.06
C ASP A 87 3.55 6.46 -2.10
N ALA A 88 3.28 7.04 -0.94
CA ALA A 88 2.43 8.23 -0.84
C ALA A 88 3.09 9.48 -1.45
N GLY A 89 4.41 9.46 -1.62
CA GLY A 89 5.14 10.57 -2.22
C GLY A 89 4.93 10.74 -3.72
N ARG A 90 4.40 9.73 -4.40
CA ARG A 90 4.12 9.80 -5.83
C ARG A 90 2.82 10.55 -6.08
N PRO A 91 2.77 11.48 -7.05
CA PRO A 91 1.50 12.11 -7.41
C PRO A 91 0.55 11.07 -8.01
N PRO A 92 -0.76 11.26 -7.87
CA PRO A 92 -1.73 10.39 -8.54
C PRO A 92 -1.47 10.41 -10.05
N GLY A 93 -1.24 9.24 -10.64
CA GLY A 93 -1.00 9.09 -12.06
C GLY A 93 -2.19 8.43 -12.75
N ARG A 94 -1.97 7.98 -13.99
CA ARG A 94 -3.00 7.30 -14.77
C ARG A 94 -3.55 6.06 -14.07
N LEU A 95 -2.76 5.43 -13.20
CA LEU A 95 -3.18 4.25 -12.45
C LEU A 95 -4.47 4.51 -11.69
N PHE A 96 -4.66 5.72 -11.15
CA PHE A 96 -5.80 6.07 -10.32
C PHE A 96 -6.96 6.71 -11.11
N HIS A 97 -6.87 6.76 -12.43
CA HIS A 97 -7.94 7.25 -13.29
C HIS A 97 -8.76 6.13 -13.94
N HIS A 98 -8.37 4.89 -13.73
CA HIS A 98 -9.00 3.73 -14.33
C HIS A 98 -9.15 2.60 -13.31
N SER A 99 -10.04 1.67 -13.62
CA SER A 99 -10.15 0.43 -12.84
C SER A 99 -8.82 -0.32 -12.80
N LEU A 100 -8.59 -1.06 -11.73
CA LEU A 100 -7.39 -1.89 -11.58
C LEU A 100 -7.53 -3.25 -12.27
N GLU A 101 -8.69 -3.56 -12.84
CA GLU A 101 -8.97 -4.84 -13.49
C GLU A 101 -7.94 -5.21 -14.59
N PRO A 102 -7.51 -4.28 -15.47
CA PRO A 102 -6.50 -4.63 -16.48
C PRO A 102 -5.19 -5.14 -15.88
N PHE A 103 -4.78 -4.61 -14.73
CA PHE A 103 -3.55 -5.06 -14.05
C PHE A 103 -3.70 -6.48 -13.51
N VAL A 104 -4.87 -6.79 -12.94
CA VAL A 104 -5.18 -8.13 -12.45
C VAL A 104 -5.19 -9.13 -13.59
N GLN A 105 -5.81 -8.78 -14.71
CA GLN A 105 -5.85 -9.65 -15.89
C GLN A 105 -4.45 -9.90 -16.45
N TRP A 106 -3.61 -8.86 -16.48
CA TRP A 106 -2.23 -9.02 -16.92
C TRP A 106 -1.48 -10.03 -16.06
N LEU A 107 -1.62 -9.94 -14.73
CA LEU A 107 -0.99 -10.91 -13.81
C LEU A 107 -1.45 -12.33 -14.08
N ARG A 108 -2.75 -12.52 -14.28
CA ARG A 108 -3.32 -13.84 -14.56
C ARG A 108 -2.82 -14.42 -15.89
N GLU A 109 -2.82 -13.60 -16.94
CA GLU A 109 -2.38 -14.03 -18.26
C GLU A 109 -0.91 -14.39 -18.29
N LYS A 110 -0.07 -13.69 -17.55
CA LYS A 110 1.37 -13.95 -17.47
C LYS A 110 1.72 -15.03 -16.45
N GLY A 111 0.76 -15.47 -15.63
CA GLY A 111 1.01 -16.44 -14.57
C GLY A 111 1.99 -15.94 -13.52
N GLN A 112 2.02 -14.64 -13.29
CA GLN A 112 2.93 -14.01 -12.31
C GLN A 112 2.19 -13.68 -11.03
N ASP A 113 2.90 -13.81 -9.90
CA ASP A 113 2.36 -13.48 -8.59
C ASP A 113 2.59 -12.02 -8.22
N MET A 114 3.50 -11.33 -8.91
CA MET A 114 3.91 -9.97 -8.58
C MET A 114 4.20 -9.17 -9.83
N MET A 115 3.74 -7.90 -9.82
CA MET A 115 4.06 -6.93 -10.86
C MET A 115 4.63 -5.68 -10.19
N PRO A 116 5.89 -5.32 -10.44
CA PRO A 116 6.43 -4.06 -9.95
C PRO A 116 5.80 -2.89 -10.71
N VAL A 117 5.58 -1.80 -9.98
CA VAL A 117 4.96 -0.60 -10.52
C VAL A 117 5.93 0.57 -10.46
#